data_225b7336a7b0cdae7e5c90c5fd1ae84f
#
_entry.id   225b7336a7b0cdae7e5c90c5fd1ae84f
#
_cell.length_a   1.000
_cell.length_b   1.000
_cell.length_c   1.000
_cell.angle_alpha   90.00
_cell.angle_beta   90.00
_cell.angle_gamma   90.00
#
_symmetry.space_group_name_H-M   'P 1'
#
loop_
_entity.id
_entity.type
_entity.pdbx_description
1 polymer ?
#
loop_
_entity_poly.entity_id
_entity_poly.type
_entity_poly.pdbx_seq_one_letter_code
_entity_poly.pdbx_strand_id
1 'polypeptide(L)'
;MLDFLKKNTFTLLYTFFLGLMPLLVSSSISYWVITHEQEIQNFTFQNWTIAFIFACFTMAFALTPTTFIALLSGYFLGWQAFIPVAITYWIASFLGYKAAQMIDGGRFLRILSEKPKVKQILENLQKDEFKIILLARLSPVLPFAVTNLLFSFSGTKLRNFLTAGFLGMLPRTILSIWIGTQAQEIKRLIEHPSEGNISKFLILGLIGGSILGLGYFVKKAIKV
;
A
#
# COMPACT_ATOMS: atom_id res chain seq x y z
N MET A 1 -18.47 30.19 -2.48
CA MET A 1 -17.91 28.95 -3.07
C MET A 1 -16.56 29.20 -3.77
N LEU A 2 -16.44 30.22 -4.64
CA LEU A 2 -15.20 30.57 -5.32
C LEU A 2 -14.06 31.02 -4.38
N ASP A 3 -14.37 31.77 -3.33
CA ASP A 3 -13.38 32.23 -2.34
C ASP A 3 -12.88 31.10 -1.44
N PHE A 4 -13.73 30.13 -1.13
CA PHE A 4 -13.36 28.89 -0.43
C PHE A 4 -12.39 28.06 -1.30
N LEU A 5 -12.66 27.93 -2.58
CA LEU A 5 -11.80 27.22 -3.54
C LEU A 5 -10.45 27.93 -3.70
N LYS A 6 -10.43 29.26 -3.85
CA LYS A 6 -9.18 30.03 -3.96
C LYS A 6 -8.31 29.92 -2.70
N LYS A 7 -8.91 29.97 -1.52
CA LYS A 7 -8.20 29.86 -0.23
C LYS A 7 -7.65 28.48 0.03
N ASN A 8 -8.25 27.44 -0.57
CA ASN A 8 -7.89 26.03 -0.37
C ASN A 8 -7.30 25.37 -1.63
N THR A 9 -6.99 26.11 -2.69
CA THR A 9 -6.51 25.58 -3.98
C THR A 9 -5.26 24.70 -3.80
N PHE A 10 -4.32 25.12 -2.96
CA PHE A 10 -3.11 24.34 -2.68
C PHE A 10 -3.43 23.02 -1.99
N THR A 11 -4.34 23.03 -1.00
CA THR A 11 -4.78 21.82 -0.30
C THR A 11 -5.53 20.88 -1.22
N LEU A 12 -6.38 21.39 -2.10
CA LEU A 12 -7.12 20.60 -3.08
C LEU A 12 -6.17 19.98 -4.12
N LEU A 13 -5.24 20.76 -4.65
CA LEU A 13 -4.22 20.27 -5.58
C LEU A 13 -3.34 19.19 -4.93
N TYR A 14 -2.93 19.40 -3.70
CA TYR A 14 -2.12 18.44 -2.96
C TYR A 14 -2.89 17.13 -2.68
N THR A 15 -4.15 17.23 -2.26
CA THR A 15 -5.01 16.05 -2.03
C THR A 15 -5.26 15.29 -3.33
N PHE A 16 -5.53 16.01 -4.42
CA PHE A 16 -5.70 15.43 -5.74
C PHE A 16 -4.41 14.73 -6.23
N PHE A 17 -3.27 15.38 -6.04
CA PHE A 17 -1.96 14.80 -6.38
C PHE A 17 -1.69 13.52 -5.57
N LEU A 18 -1.90 13.53 -4.24
CA LEU A 18 -1.71 12.34 -3.40
C LEU A 18 -2.66 11.19 -3.75
N GLY A 19 -3.86 11.50 -4.22
CA GLY A 19 -4.82 10.47 -4.64
C GLY A 19 -4.57 9.94 -6.04
N LEU A 20 -4.22 10.81 -7.00
CA LEU A 20 -4.10 10.45 -8.41
C LEU A 20 -2.72 9.88 -8.77
N MET A 21 -1.65 10.41 -8.18
CA MET A 21 -0.28 9.97 -8.50
C MET A 21 -0.05 8.47 -8.28
N PRO A 22 -0.48 7.86 -7.16
CA PRO A 22 -0.33 6.41 -6.99
C PRO A 22 -1.03 5.60 -8.08
N LEU A 23 -2.19 6.07 -8.56
CA LEU A 23 -2.94 5.41 -9.62
C LEU A 23 -2.19 5.51 -10.97
N LEU A 24 -1.73 6.70 -11.33
CA LEU A 24 -1.00 6.93 -12.58
C LEU A 24 0.31 6.15 -12.62
N VAL A 25 1.11 6.23 -11.54
CA VAL A 25 2.39 5.53 -11.46
C VAL A 25 2.18 4.02 -11.47
N SER A 26 1.22 3.49 -10.69
CA SER A 26 0.93 2.05 -10.69
C SER A 26 0.41 1.57 -12.05
N SER A 27 -0.43 2.35 -12.73
CA SER A 27 -0.91 2.01 -14.07
C SER A 27 0.22 1.99 -15.09
N SER A 28 1.13 2.98 -15.03
CA SER A 28 2.31 3.03 -15.91
C SER A 28 3.26 1.85 -15.67
N ILE A 29 3.50 1.52 -14.40
CA ILE A 29 4.30 0.33 -14.03
C ILE A 29 3.59 -0.94 -14.51
N SER A 30 2.27 -1.06 -14.32
CA SER A 30 1.51 -2.24 -14.77
C SER A 30 1.59 -2.41 -16.29
N TYR A 31 1.44 -1.34 -17.05
CA TYR A 31 1.59 -1.37 -18.50
C TYR A 31 3.00 -1.85 -18.89
N TRP A 32 4.03 -1.27 -18.29
CA TRP A 32 5.41 -1.66 -18.56
C TRP A 32 5.68 -3.13 -18.18
N VAL A 33 5.18 -3.58 -17.04
CA VAL A 33 5.30 -4.97 -16.57
C VAL A 33 4.64 -5.96 -17.56
N ILE A 34 3.45 -5.64 -18.06
CA ILE A 34 2.73 -6.51 -19.01
C ILE A 34 3.50 -6.60 -20.33
N THR A 35 4.07 -5.49 -20.81
CA THR A 35 4.81 -5.45 -22.09
C THR A 35 6.19 -6.09 -22.01
N HIS A 36 6.82 -6.16 -20.82
CA HIS A 36 8.18 -6.70 -20.62
C HIS A 36 8.20 -7.92 -19.68
N GLU A 37 7.07 -8.63 -19.59
CA GLU A 37 6.91 -9.73 -18.63
C GLU A 37 7.98 -10.82 -18.80
N GLN A 38 8.29 -11.21 -20.02
CA GLN A 38 9.31 -12.23 -20.30
C GLN A 38 10.72 -11.79 -19.84
N GLU A 39 11.04 -10.52 -19.97
CA GLU A 39 12.30 -9.96 -19.50
C GLU A 39 12.36 -9.97 -17.97
N ILE A 40 11.26 -9.60 -17.31
CA ILE A 40 11.16 -9.57 -15.85
C ILE A 40 11.25 -10.97 -15.25
N GLN A 41 10.70 -11.99 -15.92
CA GLN A 41 10.83 -13.39 -15.50
C GLN A 41 12.29 -13.86 -15.48
N ASN A 42 13.15 -13.27 -16.31
CA ASN A 42 14.59 -13.54 -16.38
C ASN A 42 15.43 -12.60 -15.52
N PHE A 43 14.81 -11.80 -14.65
CA PHE A 43 15.53 -10.89 -13.77
C PHE A 43 16.48 -11.64 -12.83
N THR A 44 17.72 -11.19 -12.82
CA THR A 44 18.74 -11.65 -11.88
C THR A 44 18.50 -11.09 -10.48
N PHE A 45 19.20 -11.61 -9.48
CA PHE A 45 19.19 -11.07 -8.12
C PHE A 45 19.52 -9.56 -8.08
N GLN A 46 20.44 -9.10 -8.92
CA GLN A 46 20.81 -7.68 -9.01
C GLN A 46 19.64 -6.83 -9.54
N ASN A 47 18.93 -7.29 -10.58
CA ASN A 47 17.78 -6.58 -11.14
C ASN A 47 16.65 -6.44 -10.12
N TRP A 48 16.35 -7.51 -9.38
CA TRP A 48 15.36 -7.47 -8.30
C TRP A 48 15.79 -6.55 -7.16
N THR A 49 17.07 -6.52 -6.80
CA THR A 49 17.57 -5.60 -5.78
C THR A 49 17.36 -4.15 -6.18
N ILE A 50 17.66 -3.79 -7.43
CA ILE A 50 17.42 -2.44 -7.97
C ILE A 50 15.93 -2.12 -7.96
N ALA A 51 15.07 -3.06 -8.38
CA ALA A 51 13.62 -2.89 -8.38
C ALA A 51 13.08 -2.64 -6.96
N PHE A 52 13.55 -3.37 -5.94
CA PHE A 52 13.15 -3.16 -4.54
C PHE A 52 13.66 -1.84 -3.96
N ILE A 53 14.88 -1.41 -4.32
CA ILE A 53 15.38 -0.08 -3.95
C ILE A 53 14.48 1.00 -4.55
N PHE A 54 14.15 0.91 -5.83
CA PHE A 54 13.22 1.84 -6.48
C PHE A 54 11.84 1.82 -5.83
N ALA A 55 11.28 0.62 -5.57
CA ALA A 55 10.01 0.45 -4.88
C ALA A 55 10.01 1.08 -3.47
N CYS A 56 11.13 1.01 -2.75
CA CYS A 56 11.29 1.64 -1.45
C CYS A 56 11.05 3.17 -1.53
N PHE A 57 11.67 3.84 -2.49
CA PHE A 57 11.49 5.28 -2.70
C PHE A 57 10.06 5.60 -3.15
N THR A 58 9.52 4.88 -4.12
CA THR A 58 8.16 5.16 -4.61
C THR A 58 7.10 4.98 -3.53
N MET A 59 7.25 4.00 -2.65
CA MET A 59 6.37 3.82 -1.50
C MET A 59 6.57 4.88 -0.42
N ALA A 60 7.83 5.26 -0.09
CA ALA A 60 8.12 6.27 0.90
C ALA A 60 7.49 7.63 0.56
N PHE A 61 7.48 7.98 -0.74
CA PHE A 61 6.94 9.24 -1.27
C PHE A 61 5.49 9.13 -1.80
N ALA A 62 4.78 8.07 -1.46
CA ALA A 62 3.37 7.88 -1.84
C ALA A 62 3.12 7.74 -3.36
N LEU A 63 4.12 7.39 -4.15
CA LEU A 63 3.97 7.22 -5.59
C LEU A 63 3.38 5.86 -5.97
N THR A 64 3.59 4.83 -5.14
CA THR A 64 3.01 3.49 -5.34
C THR A 64 2.38 2.96 -4.05
N PRO A 65 1.21 2.27 -4.16
CA PRO A 65 0.64 1.55 -3.03
C PRO A 65 1.51 0.36 -2.63
N THR A 66 1.66 0.14 -1.34
CA THR A 66 2.42 -1.00 -0.81
C THR A 66 1.85 -2.36 -1.25
N THR A 67 0.51 -2.47 -1.30
CA THR A 67 -0.19 -3.67 -1.79
C THR A 67 0.12 -4.00 -3.24
N PHE A 68 0.28 -2.97 -4.09
CA PHE A 68 0.65 -3.13 -5.49
C PHE A 68 2.04 -3.78 -5.62
N ILE A 69 3.03 -3.27 -4.88
CA ILE A 69 4.39 -3.83 -4.87
C ILE A 69 4.39 -5.28 -4.36
N ALA A 70 3.64 -5.58 -3.30
CA ALA A 70 3.53 -6.94 -2.76
C ALA A 70 2.87 -7.90 -3.76
N LEU A 71 1.82 -7.45 -4.46
CA LEU A 71 1.12 -8.23 -5.46
C LEU A 71 2.02 -8.55 -6.66
N LEU A 72 2.70 -7.54 -7.22
CA LEU A 72 3.65 -7.73 -8.31
C LEU A 72 4.81 -8.65 -7.91
N SER A 73 5.38 -8.43 -6.73
CA SER A 73 6.47 -9.28 -6.24
C SER A 73 6.01 -10.71 -6.04
N GLY A 74 4.79 -10.92 -5.52
CA GLY A 74 4.18 -12.24 -5.39
C GLY A 74 3.93 -12.93 -6.73
N TYR A 75 3.56 -12.16 -7.76
CA TYR A 75 3.36 -12.67 -9.12
C TYR A 75 4.66 -13.23 -9.72
N PHE A 76 5.78 -12.52 -9.61
CA PHE A 76 7.05 -12.93 -10.22
C PHE A 76 7.91 -13.84 -9.35
N LEU A 77 7.96 -13.63 -8.03
CA LEU A 77 8.83 -14.32 -7.10
C LEU A 77 8.12 -15.33 -6.21
N GLY A 78 6.79 -15.40 -6.28
CA GLY A 78 6.02 -16.24 -5.38
C GLY A 78 6.24 -15.88 -3.92
N TRP A 79 6.34 -16.89 -3.06
CA TRP A 79 6.59 -16.71 -1.62
C TRP A 79 8.00 -16.19 -1.27
N GLN A 80 8.96 -16.31 -2.19
CA GLN A 80 10.31 -15.74 -2.02
C GLN A 80 10.29 -14.21 -1.93
N ALA A 81 9.22 -13.58 -2.44
CA ALA A 81 9.00 -12.14 -2.33
C ALA A 81 8.82 -11.64 -0.88
N PHE A 82 8.44 -12.52 0.07
CA PHE A 82 8.04 -12.10 1.41
C PHE A 82 9.14 -11.31 2.14
N ILE A 83 10.34 -11.85 2.20
CA ILE A 83 11.45 -11.23 2.93
C ILE A 83 11.87 -9.90 2.28
N PRO A 84 12.19 -9.83 0.97
CA PRO A 84 12.58 -8.57 0.35
C PRO A 84 11.48 -7.50 0.41
N VAL A 85 10.21 -7.86 0.22
CA VAL A 85 9.08 -6.93 0.37
C VAL A 85 8.96 -6.40 1.79
N ALA A 86 9.08 -7.29 2.80
CA ALA A 86 9.02 -6.89 4.21
C ALA A 86 10.15 -5.91 4.59
N ILE A 87 11.38 -6.17 4.13
CA ILE A 87 12.53 -5.28 4.32
C ILE A 87 12.28 -3.93 3.62
N THR A 88 11.83 -3.96 2.37
CA THR A 88 11.53 -2.76 1.57
C THR A 88 10.47 -1.90 2.27
N TYR A 89 9.42 -2.48 2.83
CA TYR A 89 8.40 -1.76 3.59
C TYR A 89 8.95 -1.13 4.85
N TRP A 90 9.80 -1.85 5.56
CA TRP A 90 10.41 -1.34 6.79
C TRP A 90 11.28 -0.11 6.49
N ILE A 91 12.12 -0.18 5.45
CA ILE A 91 12.97 0.93 5.00
C ILE A 91 12.11 2.08 4.46
N ALA A 92 11.08 1.80 3.64
CA ALA A 92 10.16 2.82 3.12
C ALA A 92 9.41 3.55 4.26
N SER A 93 9.02 2.82 5.33
CA SER A 93 8.43 3.42 6.53
C SER A 93 9.40 4.37 7.22
N PHE A 94 10.65 3.94 7.38
CA PHE A 94 11.71 4.77 7.97
C PHE A 94 11.94 6.04 7.16
N LEU A 95 12.14 5.90 5.84
CA LEU A 95 12.38 7.04 4.95
C LEU A 95 11.19 8.00 4.93
N GLY A 96 9.97 7.49 4.79
CA GLY A 96 8.75 8.30 4.78
C GLY A 96 8.52 9.04 6.11
N TYR A 97 8.78 8.38 7.24
CA TYR A 97 8.71 9.00 8.56
C TYR A 97 9.75 10.12 8.71
N LYS A 98 11.00 9.86 8.34
CA LYS A 98 12.10 10.84 8.44
C LYS A 98 11.90 12.02 7.49
N ALA A 99 11.50 11.77 6.25
CA ALA A 99 11.19 12.82 5.30
C ALA A 99 10.07 13.74 5.83
N ALA A 100 9.00 13.17 6.37
CA ALA A 100 7.91 13.92 6.99
C ALA A 100 8.40 14.78 8.18
N GLN A 101 9.24 14.20 9.05
CA GLN A 101 9.81 14.90 10.19
C GLN A 101 10.69 16.10 9.77
N MET A 102 11.48 15.92 8.71
CA MET A 102 12.34 16.99 8.19
C MET A 102 11.54 18.13 7.57
N ILE A 103 10.47 17.82 6.83
CA ILE A 103 9.60 18.82 6.19
C ILE A 103 8.84 19.62 7.24
N ASP A 104 8.32 18.97 8.27
CA ASP A 104 7.48 19.60 9.29
C ASP A 104 8.30 20.44 10.31
N GLY A 105 9.48 19.97 10.67
CA GLY A 105 10.30 20.62 11.69
C GLY A 105 9.59 20.82 13.04
N GLY A 106 8.57 20.02 13.34
CA GLY A 106 7.76 20.09 14.57
C GLY A 106 6.72 21.23 14.59
N ARG A 107 6.50 21.90 13.45
CA ARG A 107 5.52 23.00 13.34
C ARG A 107 4.09 22.52 13.51
N PHE A 108 3.75 21.41 12.88
CA PHE A 108 2.41 20.83 12.90
C PHE A 108 1.99 20.44 14.32
N LEU A 109 2.87 19.76 15.05
CA LEU A 109 2.62 19.39 16.45
C LEU A 109 2.41 20.64 17.32
N ARG A 110 3.19 21.71 17.11
CA ARG A 110 3.07 22.97 17.85
C ARG A 110 1.71 23.64 17.60
N ILE A 111 1.31 23.78 16.33
CA ILE A 111 0.01 24.38 15.96
C ILE A 111 -1.16 23.57 16.50
N LEU A 112 -1.07 22.25 16.41
CA LEU A 112 -2.14 21.36 16.90
C LEU A 112 -2.25 21.34 18.43
N SER A 113 -1.14 21.42 19.15
CA SER A 113 -1.13 21.40 20.62
C SER A 113 -1.74 22.68 21.24
N GLU A 114 -1.91 23.74 20.47
CA GLU A 114 -2.64 24.94 20.91
C GLU A 114 -4.15 24.69 21.12
N LYS A 115 -4.71 23.63 20.47
CA LYS A 115 -6.12 23.27 20.62
C LYS A 115 -6.29 22.23 21.72
N PRO A 116 -7.04 22.49 22.83
CA PRO A 116 -7.12 21.58 23.98
C PRO A 116 -7.59 20.15 23.63
N LYS A 117 -8.60 20.04 22.76
CA LYS A 117 -9.08 18.72 22.30
C LYS A 117 -8.03 17.93 21.52
N VAL A 118 -7.25 18.60 20.69
CA VAL A 118 -6.20 17.96 19.89
C VAL A 118 -5.04 17.55 20.77
N LYS A 119 -4.65 18.38 21.74
CA LYS A 119 -3.64 18.04 22.74
C LYS A 119 -4.01 16.76 23.50
N GLN A 120 -5.26 16.63 23.94
CA GLN A 120 -5.75 15.43 24.62
C GLN A 120 -5.68 14.19 23.72
N ILE A 121 -6.01 14.30 22.43
CA ILE A 121 -5.89 13.19 21.45
C ILE A 121 -4.42 12.79 21.30
N LEU A 122 -3.50 13.75 21.17
CA LEU A 122 -2.07 13.47 21.05
C LEU A 122 -1.49 12.81 22.32
N GLU A 123 -1.90 13.27 23.50
CA GLU A 123 -1.51 12.66 24.76
C GLU A 123 -2.02 11.22 24.90
N ASN A 124 -3.27 10.96 24.48
CA ASN A 124 -3.81 9.60 24.48
C ASN A 124 -3.12 8.71 23.44
N LEU A 125 -2.78 9.25 22.26
CA LEU A 125 -1.99 8.55 21.25
C LEU A 125 -0.62 8.16 21.79
N GLN A 126 0.05 9.03 22.55
CA GLN A 126 1.35 8.75 23.14
C GLN A 126 1.32 7.68 24.25
N LYS A 127 0.19 7.52 24.95
CA LYS A 127 0.04 6.46 25.98
C LYS A 127 0.01 5.05 25.39
N ASP A 128 -0.63 4.88 24.23
CA ASP A 128 -0.86 3.59 23.58
C ASP A 128 -0.30 3.54 22.15
N GLU A 129 0.82 4.24 21.89
CA GLU A 129 1.43 4.38 20.56
C GLU A 129 1.48 3.07 19.78
N PHE A 130 2.01 2.02 20.39
CA PHE A 130 2.20 0.73 19.74
C PHE A 130 0.88 0.14 19.24
N LYS A 131 -0.16 0.12 20.07
CA LYS A 131 -1.48 -0.44 19.72
C LYS A 131 -2.15 0.38 18.62
N ILE A 132 -2.09 1.71 18.74
CA ILE A 132 -2.72 2.61 17.78
C ILE A 132 -2.04 2.49 16.41
N ILE A 133 -0.72 2.43 16.36
CA ILE A 133 0.03 2.24 15.11
C ILE A 133 -0.29 0.88 14.50
N LEU A 134 -0.27 -0.19 15.31
CA LEU A 134 -0.61 -1.54 14.88
C LEU A 134 -1.98 -1.58 14.23
N LEU A 135 -3.01 -1.07 14.91
CA LEU A 135 -4.39 -1.05 14.42
C LEU A 135 -4.55 -0.17 13.17
N ALA A 136 -3.89 0.99 13.13
CA ALA A 136 -3.90 1.86 11.97
C ALA A 136 -3.28 1.20 10.72
N ARG A 137 -2.26 0.37 10.92
CA ARG A 137 -1.61 -0.38 9.83
C ARG A 137 -2.38 -1.63 9.41
N LEU A 138 -3.09 -2.27 10.34
CA LEU A 138 -4.02 -3.37 10.03
C LEU A 138 -5.23 -2.88 9.24
N SER A 139 -5.70 -1.67 9.55
CA SER A 139 -6.86 -1.08 8.86
C SER A 139 -6.51 -0.69 7.42
N PRO A 140 -7.34 -1.08 6.43
CA PRO A 140 -7.15 -0.65 5.05
C PRO A 140 -7.57 0.80 4.79
N VAL A 141 -8.20 1.46 5.76
CA VAL A 141 -8.78 2.80 5.62
C VAL A 141 -7.73 3.88 5.41
N LEU A 142 -6.59 3.77 6.10
CA LEU A 142 -5.53 4.77 6.02
C LEU A 142 -4.43 4.34 5.05
N PRO A 143 -4.16 5.13 4.00
CA PRO A 143 -3.04 4.89 3.10
C PRO A 143 -1.70 4.90 3.84
N PHE A 144 -0.74 4.09 3.37
CA PHE A 144 0.58 3.94 3.95
C PHE A 144 1.30 5.28 4.17
N ALA A 145 1.32 6.12 3.15
CA ALA A 145 1.99 7.42 3.23
C ALA A 145 1.31 8.38 4.21
N VAL A 146 -0.03 8.36 4.27
CA VAL A 146 -0.78 9.18 5.24
C VAL A 146 -0.45 8.78 6.66
N THR A 147 -0.31 7.47 6.94
CA THR A 147 0.09 7.01 8.27
C THR A 147 1.54 7.39 8.61
N ASN A 148 2.45 7.40 7.62
CA ASN A 148 3.82 7.90 7.82
C ASN A 148 3.81 9.37 8.26
N LEU A 149 3.06 10.22 7.55
CA LEU A 149 2.90 11.65 7.90
C LEU A 149 2.26 11.83 9.26
N LEU A 150 1.12 11.17 9.50
CA LEU A 150 0.35 11.30 10.72
C LEU A 150 1.20 10.98 11.96
N PHE A 151 1.85 9.82 11.97
CA PHE A 151 2.63 9.39 13.13
C PHE A 151 3.95 10.17 13.28
N SER A 152 4.56 10.60 12.17
CA SER A 152 5.71 11.50 12.22
C SER A 152 5.35 12.84 12.87
N PHE A 153 4.26 13.45 12.42
CA PHE A 153 3.79 14.75 12.92
C PHE A 153 3.24 14.69 14.34
N SER A 154 2.74 13.53 14.77
CA SER A 154 2.25 13.35 16.15
C SER A 154 3.35 13.15 17.19
N GLY A 155 4.63 13.21 16.79
CA GLY A 155 5.76 13.04 17.70
C GLY A 155 5.92 11.60 18.24
N THR A 156 5.34 10.61 17.55
CA THR A 156 5.44 9.18 17.91
C THR A 156 6.89 8.72 17.89
N LYS A 157 7.29 7.87 18.83
CA LYS A 157 8.64 7.32 18.88
C LYS A 157 8.93 6.43 17.67
N LEU A 158 10.02 6.71 16.96
CA LEU A 158 10.42 5.99 15.74
C LEU A 158 10.46 4.46 15.95
N ARG A 159 10.94 4.00 17.10
CA ARG A 159 10.98 2.57 17.44
C ARG A 159 9.59 1.95 17.44
N ASN A 160 8.63 2.56 18.14
CA ASN A 160 7.26 2.08 18.20
C ASN A 160 6.59 2.12 16.82
N PHE A 161 6.84 3.20 16.06
CA PHE A 161 6.35 3.34 14.71
C PHE A 161 6.84 2.22 13.78
N LEU A 162 8.14 1.92 13.80
CA LEU A 162 8.73 0.88 12.94
C LEU A 162 8.30 -0.53 13.37
N THR A 163 8.31 -0.84 14.66
CA THR A 163 7.99 -2.20 15.16
C THR A 163 6.49 -2.51 15.04
N ALA A 164 5.62 -1.64 15.56
CA ALA A 164 4.18 -1.82 15.44
C ALA A 164 3.71 -1.70 13.98
N GLY A 165 4.32 -0.77 13.24
CA GLY A 165 4.07 -0.58 11.81
C GLY A 165 4.39 -1.82 10.99
N PHE A 166 5.53 -2.43 11.24
CA PHE A 166 5.96 -3.68 10.59
C PHE A 166 4.96 -4.81 10.88
N LEU A 167 4.67 -5.08 12.16
CA LEU A 167 3.74 -6.14 12.54
C LEU A 167 2.34 -5.93 11.98
N GLY A 168 1.84 -4.68 11.99
CA GLY A 168 0.52 -4.36 11.46
C GLY A 168 0.39 -4.49 9.94
N MET A 169 1.50 -4.42 9.20
CA MET A 169 1.49 -4.60 7.76
C MET A 169 1.58 -6.06 7.32
N LEU A 170 2.11 -6.97 8.16
CA LEU A 170 2.35 -8.37 7.78
C LEU A 170 1.12 -9.09 7.22
N PRO A 171 -0.07 -9.06 7.86
CA PRO A 171 -1.22 -9.81 7.36
C PRO A 171 -1.63 -9.39 5.94
N ARG A 172 -1.65 -8.08 5.69
CA ARG A 172 -1.98 -7.53 4.36
C ARG A 172 -0.91 -7.85 3.33
N THR A 173 0.36 -7.82 3.71
CA THR A 173 1.49 -8.16 2.83
C THR A 173 1.44 -9.62 2.42
N ILE A 174 1.23 -10.53 3.37
CA ILE A 174 1.08 -11.96 3.13
C ILE A 174 -0.08 -12.23 2.17
N LEU A 175 -1.24 -11.62 2.43
CA LEU A 175 -2.40 -11.76 1.57
C LEU A 175 -2.14 -11.23 0.15
N SER A 176 -1.48 -10.08 0.01
CA SER A 176 -1.17 -9.50 -1.30
C SER A 176 -0.18 -10.35 -2.09
N ILE A 177 0.85 -10.90 -1.45
CA ILE A 177 1.80 -11.83 -2.07
C ILE A 177 1.05 -13.10 -2.52
N TRP A 178 0.21 -13.67 -1.66
CA TRP A 178 -0.58 -14.84 -2.00
C TRP A 178 -1.51 -14.57 -3.20
N ILE A 179 -2.19 -13.44 -3.25
CA ILE A 179 -3.00 -13.07 -4.42
C ILE A 179 -2.14 -12.97 -5.68
N GLY A 180 -0.94 -12.39 -5.57
CA GLY A 180 0.02 -12.33 -6.68
C GLY A 180 0.42 -13.71 -7.20
N THR A 181 0.71 -14.66 -6.30
CA THR A 181 1.02 -16.04 -6.68
C THR A 181 -0.16 -16.72 -7.37
N GLN A 182 -1.40 -16.50 -6.90
CA GLN A 182 -2.60 -17.05 -7.54
C GLN A 182 -2.83 -16.43 -8.93
N ALA A 183 -2.55 -15.16 -9.13
CA ALA A 183 -2.68 -14.50 -10.43
C ALA A 183 -1.72 -15.12 -11.47
N GLN A 184 -0.49 -15.44 -11.08
CA GLN A 184 0.48 -16.15 -11.93
C GLN A 184 -0.03 -17.57 -12.28
N GLU A 185 -0.53 -18.31 -11.30
CA GLU A 185 -1.09 -19.66 -11.51
C GLU A 185 -2.30 -19.63 -12.47
N ILE A 186 -3.19 -18.66 -12.31
CA ILE A 186 -4.35 -18.46 -13.20
C ILE A 186 -3.89 -18.20 -14.63
N LYS A 187 -2.92 -17.33 -14.82
CA LYS A 187 -2.36 -17.04 -16.14
C LYS A 187 -1.79 -18.30 -16.77
N ARG A 188 -0.97 -19.04 -16.04
CA ARG A 188 -0.38 -20.31 -16.51
C ARG A 188 -1.45 -21.32 -16.94
N LEU A 189 -2.55 -21.44 -16.21
CA LEU A 189 -3.66 -22.31 -16.54
C LEU A 189 -4.41 -21.90 -17.82
N ILE A 190 -4.48 -20.57 -18.09
CA ILE A 190 -5.09 -20.05 -19.31
C ILE A 190 -4.18 -20.35 -20.51
N GLU A 191 -2.88 -20.18 -20.35
CA GLU A 191 -1.89 -20.40 -21.43
C GLU A 191 -1.67 -21.91 -21.70
N HIS A 192 -1.71 -22.75 -20.65
CA HIS A 192 -1.49 -24.21 -20.72
C HIS A 192 -2.61 -24.99 -20.02
N PRO A 193 -3.81 -25.07 -20.63
CA PRO A 193 -4.97 -25.73 -20.00
C PRO A 193 -4.76 -27.24 -19.67
N SER A 194 -3.88 -27.89 -20.43
CA SER A 194 -3.59 -29.31 -20.24
C SER A 194 -2.80 -29.66 -18.97
N GLU A 195 -2.15 -28.66 -18.35
CA GLU A 195 -1.37 -28.83 -17.11
C GLU A 195 -2.21 -28.59 -15.85
N GLY A 196 -3.48 -28.20 -16.00
CA GLY A 196 -4.36 -27.84 -14.90
C GLY A 196 -4.92 -29.05 -14.15
N ASN A 197 -4.82 -29.03 -12.82
CA ASN A 197 -5.53 -30.01 -11.98
C ASN A 197 -7.00 -29.57 -11.82
N ILE A 198 -7.95 -30.48 -11.76
CA ILE A 198 -9.41 -30.24 -11.66
C ILE A 198 -9.72 -29.23 -10.52
N SER A 199 -9.00 -29.32 -9.39
CA SER A 199 -9.14 -28.39 -8.28
C SER A 199 -8.85 -26.92 -8.65
N LYS A 200 -7.93 -26.66 -9.58
CA LYS A 200 -7.59 -25.30 -10.02
C LYS A 200 -8.68 -24.69 -10.91
N PHE A 201 -9.33 -25.50 -11.74
CA PHE A 201 -10.50 -25.08 -12.52
C PHE A 201 -11.73 -24.82 -11.65
N LEU A 202 -11.90 -25.56 -10.54
CA LEU A 202 -12.92 -25.27 -9.54
C LEU A 202 -12.70 -23.93 -8.86
N ILE A 203 -11.45 -23.59 -8.51
CA ILE A 203 -11.10 -22.26 -7.94
C ILE A 203 -11.42 -21.13 -8.92
N LEU A 204 -11.06 -21.29 -10.20
CA LEU A 204 -11.42 -20.32 -11.25
C LEU A 204 -12.93 -20.15 -11.39
N GLY A 205 -13.67 -21.26 -11.35
CA GLY A 205 -15.14 -21.24 -11.36
C GLY A 205 -15.74 -20.51 -10.16
N LEU A 206 -15.19 -20.72 -8.96
CA LEU A 206 -15.61 -20.03 -7.75
C LEU A 206 -15.30 -18.52 -7.78
N ILE A 207 -14.12 -18.14 -8.27
CA ILE A 207 -13.74 -16.72 -8.43
C ILE A 207 -14.68 -16.05 -9.45
N GLY A 208 -14.86 -16.65 -10.62
CA GLY A 208 -15.77 -16.14 -11.65
C GLY A 208 -17.21 -16.04 -11.16
N GLY A 209 -17.70 -17.08 -10.48
CA GLY A 209 -19.02 -17.10 -9.87
C GLY A 209 -19.21 -16.03 -8.81
N SER A 210 -18.17 -15.79 -7.98
CA SER A 210 -18.18 -14.73 -6.96
C SER A 210 -18.25 -13.33 -7.58
N ILE A 211 -17.49 -13.08 -8.64
CA ILE A 211 -17.49 -11.79 -9.36
C ILE A 211 -18.85 -11.55 -10.01
N LEU A 212 -19.40 -12.57 -10.68
CA LEU A 212 -20.73 -12.46 -11.30
C LEU A 212 -21.84 -12.28 -10.26
N GLY A 213 -21.76 -13.01 -9.14
CA GLY A 213 -22.66 -12.89 -8.01
C GLY A 213 -22.63 -11.49 -7.40
N LEU A 214 -21.45 -10.95 -7.12
CA LEU A 214 -21.29 -9.58 -6.63
C LEU A 214 -21.82 -8.56 -7.64
N GLY A 215 -21.51 -8.71 -8.92
CA GLY A 215 -22.01 -7.86 -10.00
C GLY A 215 -23.56 -7.86 -10.06
N TYR A 216 -24.19 -9.03 -9.89
CA TYR A 216 -25.63 -9.16 -9.84
C TYR A 216 -26.24 -8.43 -8.62
N PHE A 217 -25.66 -8.63 -7.43
CA PHE A 217 -26.13 -7.98 -6.19
C PHE A 217 -25.96 -6.46 -6.23
N VAL A 218 -24.82 -5.97 -6.73
CA VAL A 218 -24.58 -4.53 -6.92
C VAL A 218 -25.60 -3.94 -7.90
N LYS A 219 -25.84 -4.60 -9.06
CA LYS A 219 -26.83 -4.15 -10.03
C LYS A 219 -28.25 -4.14 -9.45
N LYS A 220 -28.59 -5.09 -8.58
CA LYS A 220 -29.88 -5.15 -7.88
C LYS A 220 -29.99 -4.04 -6.84
N ALA A 221 -28.91 -3.72 -6.10
CA ALA A 221 -28.89 -2.66 -5.10
C ALA A 221 -29.01 -1.25 -5.71
N ILE A 222 -28.49 -1.05 -6.94
CA ILE A 222 -28.57 0.24 -7.64
C ILE A 222 -29.98 0.46 -8.27
N LYS A 223 -30.76 -0.60 -8.49
CA LYS A 223 -32.11 -0.51 -9.07
C LYS A 223 -33.22 -0.25 -8.04
N VAL A 224 -32.89 -0.11 -6.76
CA VAL A 224 -33.78 0.35 -5.68
C VAL A 224 -33.59 1.84 -5.47
#